data_0abb4e698e29bc891b98d0bab8cc8a96
#
_entry.id   0abb4e698e29bc891b98d0bab8cc8a96
#
_cell.length_a   1.000
_cell.length_b   1.000
_cell.length_c   1.000
_cell.angle_alpha   90.00
_cell.angle_beta   90.00
_cell.angle_gamma   90.00
#
_symmetry.space_group_name_H-M   'P 1'
#
loop_
_entity.id
_entity.type
_entity.pdbx_description
1 polymer ?
#
loop_
_entity_poly.entity_id
_entity_poly.type
_entity_poly.pdbx_seq_one_letter_code
_entity_poly.pdbx_strand_id
1 'polypeptide(L)' 'MNPIEPSENKIKELISLFDKKKFNQLLKLSNELLDEFPNSILIQNIQGVVH' A
#
# COMPACT_ATOMS: atom_id res chain seq x y z
N MET A 1 17.50 9.82 -7.14
CA MET A 1 16.40 9.29 -7.96
C MET A 1 15.22 8.98 -7.06
N ASN A 2 14.06 9.55 -7.35
CA ASN A 2 12.88 9.35 -6.51
C ASN A 2 12.22 8.01 -6.84
N PRO A 3 11.98 7.16 -5.85
CA PRO A 3 11.31 5.89 -6.11
C PRO A 3 9.83 6.12 -6.47
N ILE A 4 9.34 5.30 -7.37
CA ILE A 4 7.92 5.30 -7.72
C ILE A 4 7.14 4.49 -6.70
N GLU A 5 7.77 3.47 -6.15
CA GLU A 5 7.18 2.58 -5.18
C GLU A 5 7.64 2.91 -3.77
N PRO A 6 6.83 2.59 -2.75
CA PRO A 6 7.24 2.79 -1.36
C PRO A 6 8.44 1.92 -0.99
N SER A 7 9.04 2.21 0.16
CA SER A 7 10.16 1.42 0.65
C SER A 7 9.73 -0.01 0.93
N GLU A 8 10.71 -0.91 0.94
CA GLU A 8 10.44 -2.32 1.18
C GLU A 8 9.75 -2.55 2.53
N ASN A 9 10.14 -1.78 3.55
CA ASN A 9 9.52 -1.90 4.87
C ASN A 9 8.02 -1.58 4.83
N LYS A 10 7.65 -0.56 4.07
CA LYS A 10 6.25 -0.19 3.92
C LYS A 10 5.47 -1.24 3.15
N ILE A 11 6.09 -1.81 2.12
CA ILE A 11 5.47 -2.88 1.35
C ILE A 11 5.23 -4.09 2.23
N LYS A 12 6.20 -4.46 3.06
CA LYS A 12 6.04 -5.58 3.99
C LYS A 12 4.92 -5.31 4.99
N GLU A 13 4.79 -4.08 5.45
CA GLU A 13 3.71 -3.70 6.36
C GLU A 13 2.35 -3.87 5.70
N LEU A 14 2.23 -3.44 4.44
CA LEU A 14 0.99 -3.62 3.70
C LEU A 14 0.64 -5.09 3.56
N ILE A 15 1.62 -5.92 3.20
CA ILE A 15 1.39 -7.35 3.03
C ILE A 15 0.99 -7.98 4.36
N SER A 16 1.61 -7.56 5.45
CA SER A 16 1.28 -8.07 6.78
C SER A 16 -0.16 -7.75 7.16
N LEU A 17 -0.60 -6.52 6.91
CA LEU A 17 -1.98 -6.12 7.20
C LEU A 17 -2.96 -6.92 6.36
N PHE A 18 -2.63 -7.14 5.09
CA PHE A 18 -3.45 -7.94 4.21
C PHE A 18 -3.57 -9.38 4.71
N ASP A 19 -2.44 -9.95 5.11
CA ASP A 19 -2.39 -11.32 5.60
C ASP A 19 -3.20 -11.49 6.88
N LYS A 20 -3.21 -10.47 7.73
CA LYS A 20 -3.98 -10.48 8.98
C LYS A 20 -5.43 -10.05 8.76
N LYS A 21 -5.81 -9.75 7.53
CA LYS A 21 -7.15 -9.33 7.16
C LYS A 21 -7.59 -8.03 7.85
N LYS A 22 -6.63 -7.19 8.15
CA LYS A 22 -6.90 -5.87 8.75
C LYS A 22 -7.12 -4.85 7.63
N PHE A 23 -8.22 -5.02 6.91
CA PHE A 23 -8.46 -4.26 5.69
C PHE A 23 -8.66 -2.76 5.92
N ASN A 24 -9.27 -2.39 7.06
CA ASN A 24 -9.44 -0.97 7.36
C ASN A 24 -8.10 -0.27 7.52
N GLN A 25 -7.17 -0.89 8.24
CA GLN A 25 -5.83 -0.36 8.41
C GLN A 25 -5.05 -0.39 7.11
N LEU A 26 -5.24 -1.46 6.33
CA LEU A 26 -4.58 -1.59 5.03
C LEU A 26 -5.02 -0.47 4.09
N LEU A 27 -6.32 -0.20 4.02
CA LEU A 27 -6.83 0.89 3.19
C LEU A 27 -6.27 2.23 3.62
N LYS A 28 -6.26 2.48 4.92
CA LYS A 28 -5.75 3.75 5.44
C LYS A 28 -4.28 3.94 5.08
N LEU A 29 -3.47 2.92 5.30
CA LEU A 29 -2.04 3.00 4.99
C LEU A 29 -1.82 3.11 3.49
N SER A 30 -2.56 2.33 2.68
CA SER A 30 -2.40 2.40 1.23
C SER A 30 -2.81 3.76 0.69
N ASN A 31 -3.85 4.39 1.26
CA ASN A 31 -4.23 5.74 0.84
C ASN A 31 -3.15 6.75 1.16
N GLU A 32 -2.53 6.65 2.34
CA GLU A 32 -1.42 7.52 2.71
C GLU A 32 -0.24 7.35 1.78
N LEU A 33 0.09 6.11 1.46
CA LEU A 33 1.20 5.82 0.55
C LEU A 33 0.89 6.24 -0.88
N LEU A 34 -0.36 6.09 -1.31
CA LEU A 34 -0.75 6.52 -2.65
C LEU A 34 -0.66 8.04 -2.80
N ASP A 35 -0.94 8.77 -1.73
CA ASP A 35 -0.79 10.22 -1.73
C ASP A 35 0.68 10.61 -1.92
N GLU A 36 1.58 9.83 -1.36
CA GLU A 36 3.01 10.05 -1.47
C GLU A 36 3.59 9.47 -2.77
N PHE A 37 3.04 8.34 -3.22
CA PHE A 37 3.49 7.64 -4.42
C PHE A 37 2.31 7.41 -5.37
N PRO A 38 1.79 8.46 -6.01
CA PRO A 38 0.55 8.33 -6.80
C PRO A 38 0.67 7.44 -8.02
N ASN A 39 1.89 7.18 -8.49
CA ASN A 39 2.11 6.34 -9.65
C ASN A 39 2.47 4.90 -9.28
N SER A 40 2.32 4.53 -8.01
CA SER A 40 2.66 3.17 -7.58
C SER A 40 1.59 2.19 -8.05
N ILE A 41 1.98 1.30 -8.94
CA ILE A 41 1.09 0.25 -9.43
C ILE A 41 0.77 -0.73 -8.30
N LEU A 42 1.75 -0.99 -7.44
CA LEU A 42 1.56 -1.90 -6.31
C LEU A 42 0.45 -1.41 -5.38
N ILE A 43 0.49 -0.13 -5.01
CA ILE A 43 -0.52 0.44 -4.11
C ILE A 43 -1.90 0.41 -4.78
N GLN A 44 -1.97 0.77 -6.06
CA GLN A 44 -3.23 0.75 -6.79
C GLN A 44 -3.81 -0.66 -6.86
N ASN A 45 -2.96 -1.67 -7.05
CA ASN A 45 -3.40 -3.06 -7.08
C ASN A 45 -3.93 -3.50 -5.72
N ILE A 46 -3.27 -3.09 -4.65
CA ILE A 46 -3.72 -3.42 -3.29
C ILE A 46 -5.09 -2.84 -3.03
N GLN A 47 -5.31 -1.58 -3.40
CA GLN A 47 -6.62 -0.95 -3.22
C GLN A 47 -7.69 -1.65 -4.05
N GLY A 48 -7.33 -2.08 -5.26
CA GLY A 48 -8.26 -2.81 -6.10
C GLY A 48 -8.69 -4.15 -5.50
N VAL A 49 -7.77 -4.82 -4.83
CA VAL A 49 -8.07 -6.11 -4.19
C VAL A 49 -8.93 -5.92 -2.94
N VAL A 50 -8.67 -4.85 -2.17
CA VAL A 50 -9.38 -4.61 -0.92
C VAL A 50 -10.78 -4.07 -1.13
N HIS A 51 -10.98 -3.31 -2.22
CA HIS A 51 -12.29 -2.79 -2.57
C HIS A 51 -13.15 -3.86 -3.21
#